data_9db887651b6a0605b938681c6f567791
#
_entry.id   9db887651b6a0605b938681c6f567791
#
_cell.length_a   1.000
_cell.length_b   1.000
_cell.length_c   1.000
_cell.angle_alpha   90.00
_cell.angle_beta   90.00
_cell.angle_gamma   90.00
#
_symmetry.space_group_name_H-M   'P 1'
#
loop_
_entity.id
_entity.type
_entity.pdbx_description
1 polymer ?
#
loop_
_entity_poly.entity_id
_entity_poly.type
_entity_poly.pdbx_seq_one_letter_code
_entity_poly.pdbx_strand_id
1 'polypeptide(L)'
;MEQCREQRASATALRNGHAVIGSVLRPCAPEVRDAGGLSVAARTLAPVTTPHHLPSRAAAARLARRVAAGEPPLGRARRVGRMLRELAATHPDAHCELDFTTPYELAVATILSAQTTDVRVNEVTPKLFARYRTAADYASAERAELEELIHSTGFYRNKATSLIGLGTAVVEKHDGVLPHTLDELVALPGIGRKTANVILGNAFDIPGITVDTHFGRLVRRWGWTAEDDPVKVEHAVGALVPKRDWTIVSHQVIFHGRRVCHARKPACGACTLAADCPAYGTGPTDPAQAAALVKGPSRARLLRLVGAPDDAAPDDAAPDGIGPDPADDPRALDAGADPAEAAADVP
;
A
#
# COMPACT_ATOMS: atom_id res chain seq x y z
N MET A 1 -8.48 43.19 -2.64
CA MET A 1 -7.56 42.88 -3.75
C MET A 1 -6.39 43.86 -3.85
N GLU A 2 -6.49 45.04 -3.33
CA GLU A 2 -5.39 46.02 -3.32
C GLU A 2 -4.25 45.70 -2.34
N GLN A 3 -4.58 45.22 -1.15
CA GLN A 3 -3.54 44.85 -0.15
C GLN A 3 -2.63 43.66 -0.57
N CYS A 4 -3.04 42.82 -1.51
CA CYS A 4 -2.20 41.72 -2.01
C CYS A 4 -1.24 42.15 -3.14
N ARG A 5 -1.48 43.32 -3.79
CA ARG A 5 -0.60 43.87 -4.82
C ARG A 5 0.56 44.66 -4.23
N GLU A 6 0.37 45.34 -3.12
CA GLU A 6 1.45 46.10 -2.44
C GLU A 6 2.51 45.21 -1.82
N GLN A 7 2.15 43.99 -1.37
CA GLN A 7 3.13 43.04 -0.81
C GLN A 7 4.07 42.39 -1.87
N ARG A 8 3.68 42.37 -3.16
CA ARG A 8 4.56 41.89 -4.25
C ARG A 8 5.57 42.92 -4.73
N ALA A 9 5.33 44.20 -4.56
CA ALA A 9 6.24 45.28 -4.95
C ALA A 9 7.41 45.46 -3.97
N SER A 10 7.25 45.08 -2.70
CA SER A 10 8.31 45.19 -1.68
C SER A 10 9.35 44.06 -1.68
N ALA A 11 9.04 42.91 -2.35
CA ALA A 11 9.95 41.76 -2.36
C ALA A 11 11.10 41.85 -3.39
N THR A 12 11.09 42.86 -4.26
CA THR A 12 12.13 43.02 -5.34
C THR A 12 13.24 44.00 -4.98
N ALA A 13 13.18 44.67 -3.83
CA ALA A 13 14.10 45.80 -3.50
C ALA A 13 15.11 45.53 -2.36
N LEU A 14 15.25 44.30 -1.83
CA LEU A 14 16.23 44.02 -0.76
C LEU A 14 17.12 42.81 -1.09
N ARG A 15 18.04 43.02 -2.01
CA ARG A 15 19.32 42.29 -2.03
C ARG A 15 20.33 43.20 -1.39
N ASN A 16 20.60 43.01 -0.10
CA ASN A 16 21.88 43.17 0.59
C ASN A 16 21.66 43.19 2.13
N GLY A 17 22.22 42.20 2.80
CA GLY A 17 22.82 42.35 4.13
C GLY A 17 21.90 42.19 5.36
N HIS A 18 22.22 41.15 6.13
CA HIS A 18 22.00 40.95 7.58
C HIS A 18 20.71 40.28 8.07
N ALA A 19 21.00 39.23 8.85
CA ALA A 19 20.10 38.37 9.58
C ALA A 19 19.20 39.10 10.59
N VAL A 20 17.94 38.73 10.70
CA VAL A 20 17.17 38.73 11.96
C VAL A 20 16.13 37.61 11.92
N ILE A 21 16.10 36.92 13.05
CA ILE A 21 15.29 35.88 13.64
C ILE A 21 13.78 35.92 13.34
N GLY A 22 13.24 34.78 12.99
CA GLY A 22 11.98 34.20 13.44
C GLY A 22 10.67 34.95 13.28
N SER A 23 9.87 34.54 12.32
CA SER A 23 8.41 34.42 12.49
C SER A 23 7.87 33.41 11.48
N VAL A 24 7.15 32.41 12.02
CA VAL A 24 6.49 31.34 11.30
C VAL A 24 5.33 31.92 10.49
N LEU A 25 5.47 32.05 9.18
CA LEU A 25 4.39 32.40 8.28
C LEU A 25 3.59 31.12 7.94
N ARG A 26 2.32 31.10 8.39
CA ARG A 26 1.32 30.13 7.95
C ARG A 26 1.01 30.34 6.45
N PRO A 27 0.91 29.28 5.63
CA PRO A 27 0.49 29.43 4.25
C PRO A 27 -1.00 29.84 4.18
N CYS A 28 -1.30 30.90 3.41
CA CYS A 28 -2.66 31.24 3.04
C CYS A 28 -3.26 30.17 2.13
N ALA A 29 -4.32 29.52 2.58
CA ALA A 29 -5.17 28.68 1.75
C ALA A 29 -5.96 29.56 0.74
N PRO A 30 -6.16 29.14 -0.52
CA PRO A 30 -7.02 29.85 -1.44
C PRO A 30 -8.50 29.69 -1.05
N GLU A 31 -9.19 30.80 -0.77
CA GLU A 31 -10.65 30.83 -0.72
C GLU A 31 -11.21 30.57 -2.12
N VAL A 32 -11.86 29.42 -2.30
CA VAL A 32 -12.69 29.14 -3.46
C VAL A 32 -14.05 29.84 -3.23
N ARG A 33 -14.35 30.87 -4.02
CA ARG A 33 -15.69 31.47 -4.04
C ARG A 33 -16.62 30.64 -4.89
N ASP A 34 -17.67 30.13 -4.28
CA ASP A 34 -18.80 29.49 -4.91
C ASP A 34 -19.48 30.41 -5.92
N ALA A 35 -19.58 29.94 -7.17
CA ALA A 35 -20.54 30.44 -8.13
C ALA A 35 -21.49 29.30 -8.46
N GLY A 36 -22.74 29.42 -8.04
CA GLY A 36 -23.86 28.61 -8.50
C GLY A 36 -24.19 27.39 -7.62
N GLY A 37 -25.16 27.59 -6.71
CA GLY A 37 -25.67 26.57 -5.81
C GLY A 37 -26.25 25.34 -6.51
N LEU A 38 -25.60 24.23 -6.28
CA LEU A 38 -26.20 22.92 -6.12
C LEU A 38 -25.49 22.27 -4.95
N SER A 39 -26.12 22.32 -3.79
CA SER A 39 -25.72 21.60 -2.60
C SER A 39 -25.69 20.10 -2.91
N VAL A 40 -24.54 19.60 -3.29
CA VAL A 40 -24.27 18.16 -3.21
C VAL A 40 -24.08 17.86 -1.73
N ALA A 41 -25.19 17.54 -1.06
CA ALA A 41 -25.16 16.99 0.28
C ALA A 41 -24.18 15.82 0.28
N ALA A 42 -23.05 15.97 0.95
CA ALA A 42 -22.19 14.86 1.32
C ALA A 42 -23.12 13.86 2.04
N ARG A 43 -23.53 12.80 1.35
CA ARG A 43 -24.20 11.67 2.00
C ARG A 43 -23.17 11.05 2.93
N THR A 44 -23.16 11.54 4.15
CA THR A 44 -22.59 10.84 5.29
C THR A 44 -23.31 9.49 5.31
N LEU A 45 -22.68 8.44 4.82
CA LEU A 45 -23.16 7.08 4.96
C LEU A 45 -23.30 6.86 6.47
N ALA A 46 -24.51 6.75 6.96
CA ALA A 46 -24.77 6.38 8.34
C ALA A 46 -23.97 5.12 8.67
N PRO A 47 -23.39 5.01 9.86
CA PRO A 47 -22.66 3.81 10.26
C PRO A 47 -23.62 2.62 10.13
N VAL A 48 -23.22 1.61 9.36
CA VAL A 48 -23.94 0.34 9.26
C VAL A 48 -23.87 -0.31 10.64
N THR A 49 -24.91 -0.13 11.43
CA THR A 49 -25.01 -0.64 12.81
C THR A 49 -25.67 -2.01 12.89
N THR A 50 -25.85 -2.70 11.78
CA THR A 50 -26.31 -4.09 11.80
C THR A 50 -25.12 -5.02 12.10
N PRO A 51 -25.21 -5.87 13.16
CA PRO A 51 -24.18 -6.87 13.42
C PRO A 51 -23.97 -7.71 12.17
N HIS A 52 -22.70 -7.87 11.78
CA HIS A 52 -22.35 -8.71 10.62
C HIS A 52 -22.80 -10.16 10.90
N HIS A 53 -23.81 -10.64 10.19
CA HIS A 53 -24.25 -12.02 10.29
C HIS A 53 -23.25 -12.93 9.61
N LEU A 54 -22.58 -13.77 10.42
CA LEU A 54 -21.74 -14.84 9.88
C LEU A 54 -22.60 -15.80 9.05
N PRO A 55 -22.13 -16.25 7.89
CA PRO A 55 -22.88 -17.18 7.05
C PRO A 55 -22.97 -18.54 7.73
N SER A 56 -24.11 -19.23 7.57
CA SER A 56 -24.18 -20.63 7.93
C SER A 56 -23.23 -21.47 7.06
N ARG A 57 -22.77 -22.62 7.57
CA ARG A 57 -21.90 -23.53 6.80
C ARG A 57 -22.50 -23.91 5.44
N ALA A 58 -23.83 -24.11 5.38
CA ALA A 58 -24.53 -24.41 4.13
C ALA A 58 -24.50 -23.23 3.14
N ALA A 59 -24.66 -21.98 3.62
CA ALA A 59 -24.58 -20.77 2.79
C ALA A 59 -23.17 -20.59 2.24
N ALA A 60 -22.14 -20.71 3.07
CA ALA A 60 -20.75 -20.65 2.67
C ALA A 60 -20.38 -21.70 1.62
N ALA A 61 -20.79 -22.97 1.86
CA ALA A 61 -20.56 -24.05 0.91
C ALA A 61 -21.28 -23.82 -0.45
N ARG A 62 -22.48 -23.24 -0.46
CA ARG A 62 -23.16 -22.85 -1.70
C ARG A 62 -22.38 -21.78 -2.46
N LEU A 63 -21.88 -20.75 -1.76
CA LEU A 63 -21.07 -19.70 -2.38
C LEU A 63 -19.78 -20.28 -2.96
N ALA A 64 -19.06 -21.11 -2.19
CA ALA A 64 -17.83 -21.75 -2.65
C ALA A 64 -18.05 -22.58 -3.94
N ARG A 65 -19.10 -23.42 -3.96
CA ARG A 65 -19.45 -24.18 -5.18
C ARG A 65 -19.78 -23.29 -6.37
N ARG A 66 -20.53 -22.21 -6.17
CA ARG A 66 -20.87 -21.25 -7.23
C ARG A 66 -19.64 -20.58 -7.81
N VAL A 67 -18.72 -20.14 -6.97
CA VAL A 67 -17.45 -19.50 -7.40
C VAL A 67 -16.58 -20.51 -8.16
N ALA A 68 -16.44 -21.75 -7.62
CA ALA A 68 -15.68 -22.82 -8.26
C ALA A 68 -16.26 -23.27 -9.62
N ALA A 69 -17.58 -23.21 -9.78
CA ALA A 69 -18.26 -23.54 -11.04
C ALA A 69 -18.22 -22.39 -12.08
N GLY A 70 -17.54 -21.27 -11.79
CA GLY A 70 -17.49 -20.09 -12.64
C GLY A 70 -18.69 -19.16 -12.41
N GLU A 71 -18.62 -18.36 -11.34
CA GLU A 71 -19.64 -17.37 -11.04
C GLU A 71 -19.87 -16.41 -12.24
N PRO A 72 -21.14 -16.15 -12.64
CA PRO A 72 -21.43 -15.24 -13.75
C PRO A 72 -20.81 -13.85 -13.52
N PRO A 73 -20.31 -13.15 -14.57
CA PRO A 73 -19.58 -11.87 -14.43
C PRO A 73 -20.35 -10.83 -13.61
N LEU A 74 -21.66 -10.65 -13.85
CA LEU A 74 -22.49 -9.71 -13.09
C LEU A 74 -22.63 -10.11 -11.61
N GLY A 75 -22.72 -11.41 -11.32
CA GLY A 75 -22.76 -11.95 -9.96
C GLY A 75 -21.46 -11.63 -9.21
N ARG A 76 -20.32 -11.88 -9.86
CA ARG A 76 -18.99 -11.56 -9.34
C ARG A 76 -18.85 -10.06 -9.09
N ALA A 77 -19.18 -9.22 -10.08
CA ALA A 77 -19.09 -7.77 -9.93
C ALA A 77 -19.93 -7.24 -8.75
N ARG A 78 -21.16 -7.74 -8.56
CA ARG A 78 -22.02 -7.38 -7.43
C ARG A 78 -21.43 -7.82 -6.10
N ARG A 79 -20.86 -9.03 -6.02
CA ARG A 79 -20.20 -9.55 -4.82
C ARG A 79 -18.95 -8.74 -4.48
N VAL A 80 -18.09 -8.48 -5.46
CA VAL A 80 -16.92 -7.59 -5.32
C VAL A 80 -17.36 -6.22 -4.82
N GLY A 81 -18.39 -5.61 -5.40
CA GLY A 81 -18.90 -4.30 -4.96
C GLY A 81 -19.42 -4.29 -3.51
N ARG A 82 -19.97 -5.39 -2.98
CA ARG A 82 -20.29 -5.50 -1.55
C ARG A 82 -19.02 -5.60 -0.71
N MET A 83 -18.08 -6.46 -1.11
CA MET A 83 -16.80 -6.63 -0.40
C MET A 83 -15.99 -5.33 -0.35
N LEU A 84 -15.98 -4.51 -1.42
CA LEU A 84 -15.33 -3.20 -1.43
C LEU A 84 -15.92 -2.25 -0.39
N ARG A 85 -17.26 -2.20 -0.26
CA ARG A 85 -17.90 -1.38 0.78
C ARG A 85 -17.56 -1.86 2.19
N GLU A 86 -17.54 -3.17 2.39
CA GLU A 86 -17.15 -3.76 3.67
C GLU A 86 -15.68 -3.50 4.01
N LEU A 87 -14.77 -3.60 3.02
CA LEU A 87 -13.35 -3.26 3.19
C LEU A 87 -13.18 -1.78 3.60
N ALA A 88 -13.89 -0.87 2.94
CA ALA A 88 -13.84 0.55 3.27
C ALA A 88 -14.36 0.83 4.70
N ALA A 89 -15.43 0.17 5.12
CA ALA A 89 -15.97 0.26 6.47
C ALA A 89 -15.05 -0.41 7.51
N THR A 90 -14.39 -1.50 7.14
CA THR A 90 -13.50 -2.28 8.00
C THR A 90 -12.15 -1.58 8.21
N HIS A 91 -11.59 -1.00 7.16
CA HIS A 91 -10.26 -0.38 7.14
C HIS A 91 -10.30 1.07 6.64
N PRO A 92 -11.03 2.00 7.29
CA PRO A 92 -11.06 3.41 6.89
C PRO A 92 -9.73 4.11 7.17
N ASP A 93 -8.87 3.50 7.99
CA ASP A 93 -7.53 3.93 8.34
C ASP A 93 -6.46 3.39 7.37
N ALA A 94 -6.85 2.68 6.31
CA ALA A 94 -5.89 2.12 5.36
C ALA A 94 -5.18 3.24 4.57
N HIS A 95 -3.86 3.19 4.58
CA HIS A 95 -2.98 4.16 3.93
C HIS A 95 -1.59 3.54 3.67
N CYS A 96 -0.71 4.26 3.02
CA CYS A 96 0.71 3.90 2.94
C CYS A 96 1.35 4.09 4.32
N GLU A 97 1.91 3.01 4.90
CA GLU A 97 2.52 3.05 6.24
C GLU A 97 3.97 3.57 6.24
N LEU A 98 4.56 3.84 5.07
CA LEU A 98 5.87 4.48 4.96
C LEU A 98 5.77 5.99 5.12
N ASP A 99 6.67 6.58 5.93
CA ASP A 99 6.76 8.02 6.14
C ASP A 99 7.57 8.67 5.01
N PHE A 100 7.00 9.68 4.36
CA PHE A 100 7.63 10.45 3.30
C PHE A 100 7.02 11.85 3.17
N THR A 101 7.77 12.78 2.59
CA THR A 101 7.31 14.13 2.27
C THR A 101 7.40 14.44 0.76
N THR A 102 8.21 13.69 0.03
CA THR A 102 8.39 13.86 -1.42
C THR A 102 8.23 12.52 -2.16
N PRO A 103 7.87 12.54 -3.46
CA PRO A 103 7.82 11.32 -4.27
C PRO A 103 9.15 10.55 -4.28
N TYR A 104 10.29 11.26 -4.26
CA TYR A 104 11.60 10.64 -4.24
C TYR A 104 11.86 9.93 -2.90
N GLU A 105 11.48 10.54 -1.76
CA GLU A 105 11.55 9.90 -0.45
C GLU A 105 10.71 8.63 -0.40
N LEU A 106 9.49 8.63 -0.99
CA LEU A 106 8.69 7.42 -1.07
C LEU A 106 9.36 6.32 -1.90
N ALA A 107 10.00 6.68 -3.02
CA ALA A 107 10.77 5.72 -3.82
C ALA A 107 11.91 5.08 -3.00
N VAL A 108 12.68 5.91 -2.29
CA VAL A 108 13.76 5.44 -1.38
C VAL A 108 13.19 4.55 -0.28
N ALA A 109 12.16 4.99 0.44
CA ALA A 109 11.53 4.23 1.52
C ALA A 109 10.99 2.89 1.03
N THR A 110 10.38 2.85 -0.17
CA THR A 110 9.85 1.61 -0.76
C THR A 110 10.97 0.64 -1.15
N ILE A 111 12.11 1.12 -1.64
CA ILE A 111 13.29 0.26 -1.88
C ILE A 111 13.81 -0.30 -0.55
N LEU A 112 13.84 0.51 0.50
CA LEU A 112 14.29 0.08 1.82
C LEU A 112 13.32 -0.93 2.47
N SER A 113 12.01 -0.88 2.15
CA SER A 113 11.01 -1.79 2.70
C SER A 113 11.07 -3.21 2.13
N ALA A 114 11.89 -3.46 1.09
CA ALA A 114 12.09 -4.80 0.57
C ALA A 114 12.64 -5.74 1.66
N GLN A 115 11.86 -6.77 2.03
CA GLN A 115 12.17 -7.74 3.10
C GLN A 115 12.47 -7.10 4.47
N THR A 116 11.81 -5.98 4.76
CA THR A 116 11.92 -5.24 6.02
C THR A 116 10.56 -4.66 6.39
N THR A 117 10.32 -4.45 7.69
CA THR A 117 9.06 -3.86 8.16
C THR A 117 9.02 -2.36 7.89
N ASP A 118 7.82 -1.82 7.61
CA ASP A 118 7.62 -0.38 7.41
C ASP A 118 8.05 0.41 8.66
N VAL A 119 7.81 -0.13 9.87
CA VAL A 119 8.28 0.44 11.14
C VAL A 119 9.80 0.61 11.15
N ARG A 120 10.56 -0.43 10.75
CA ARG A 120 12.01 -0.34 10.71
C ARG A 120 12.50 0.66 9.68
N VAL A 121 11.83 0.78 8.54
CA VAL A 121 12.14 1.79 7.52
C VAL A 121 11.93 3.19 8.10
N ASN A 122 10.79 3.43 8.75
CA ASN A 122 10.44 4.72 9.36
C ASN A 122 11.38 5.12 10.52
N GLU A 123 12.05 4.17 11.17
CA GLU A 123 13.11 4.47 12.14
C GLU A 123 14.42 4.96 11.49
N VAL A 124 14.69 4.51 10.27
CA VAL A 124 15.93 4.81 9.53
C VAL A 124 15.81 6.07 8.69
N THR A 125 14.68 6.25 8.02
CA THR A 125 14.47 7.31 7.02
C THR A 125 14.64 8.74 7.54
N PRO A 126 14.33 9.12 8.79
CA PRO A 126 14.55 10.48 9.26
C PRO A 126 16.02 10.92 9.19
N LYS A 127 16.96 10.04 9.60
CA LYS A 127 18.40 10.32 9.52
C LYS A 127 18.87 10.31 8.07
N LEU A 128 18.39 9.36 7.29
CA LEU A 128 18.75 9.22 5.88
C LEU A 128 18.32 10.45 5.08
N PHE A 129 17.06 10.90 5.21
CA PHE A 129 16.51 12.05 4.49
C PHE A 129 17.08 13.39 4.98
N ALA A 130 17.55 13.48 6.23
CA ALA A 130 18.29 14.65 6.69
C ALA A 130 19.66 14.79 5.99
N ARG A 131 20.31 13.65 5.67
CA ARG A 131 21.62 13.59 5.01
C ARG A 131 21.54 13.65 3.49
N TYR A 132 20.61 12.91 2.89
CA TYR A 132 20.42 12.79 1.44
C TYR A 132 19.01 13.27 1.07
N ARG A 133 18.89 14.48 0.52
CA ARG A 133 17.60 15.17 0.27
C ARG A 133 17.13 15.07 -1.18
N THR A 134 18.06 14.90 -2.11
CA THR A 134 17.82 14.95 -3.55
C THR A 134 18.40 13.74 -4.27
N ALA A 135 17.95 13.49 -5.49
CA ALA A 135 18.54 12.45 -6.33
C ALA A 135 20.05 12.65 -6.53
N ALA A 136 20.51 13.91 -6.62
CA ALA A 136 21.92 14.23 -6.77
C ALA A 136 22.75 13.85 -5.53
N ASP A 137 22.19 14.00 -4.33
CA ASP A 137 22.86 13.59 -3.11
C ASP A 137 23.10 12.08 -3.10
N TYR A 138 22.10 11.28 -3.52
CA TYR A 138 22.24 9.82 -3.65
C TYR A 138 23.18 9.42 -4.77
N ALA A 139 23.17 10.13 -5.91
CA ALA A 139 24.08 9.86 -7.03
C ALA A 139 25.56 10.07 -6.64
N SER A 140 25.83 11.02 -5.75
CA SER A 140 27.17 11.33 -5.24
C SER A 140 27.46 10.73 -3.86
N ALA A 141 26.59 9.84 -3.36
CA ALA A 141 26.72 9.29 -2.01
C ALA A 141 28.01 8.48 -1.86
N GLU A 142 28.72 8.72 -0.75
CA GLU A 142 29.78 7.83 -0.33
C GLU A 142 29.15 6.50 0.13
N ARG A 143 29.53 5.41 -0.55
CA ARG A 143 28.89 4.12 -0.41
C ARG A 143 28.91 3.58 1.02
N ALA A 144 30.05 3.67 1.71
CA ALA A 144 30.20 3.15 3.07
C ALA A 144 29.34 3.91 4.07
N GLU A 145 29.22 5.25 3.93
CA GLU A 145 28.33 6.09 4.75
C GLU A 145 26.85 5.71 4.53
N LEU A 146 26.45 5.52 3.28
CA LEU A 146 25.09 5.13 2.95
C LEU A 146 24.75 3.73 3.49
N GLU A 147 25.65 2.76 3.32
CA GLU A 147 25.50 1.40 3.84
C GLU A 147 25.37 1.38 5.37
N GLU A 148 26.13 2.20 6.09
CA GLU A 148 26.04 2.34 7.55
C GLU A 148 24.66 2.87 7.98
N LEU A 149 24.18 3.94 7.35
CA LEU A 149 22.87 4.53 7.66
C LEU A 149 21.72 3.57 7.48
N ILE A 150 21.74 2.74 6.42
CA ILE A 150 20.65 1.81 6.10
C ILE A 150 20.89 0.37 6.62
N HIS A 151 21.98 0.11 7.35
CA HIS A 151 22.41 -1.23 7.75
C HIS A 151 21.29 -2.05 8.40
N SER A 152 20.52 -1.43 9.30
CA SER A 152 19.45 -2.11 10.04
C SER A 152 18.25 -2.54 9.20
N THR A 153 18.15 -2.11 7.92
CA THR A 153 17.08 -2.52 7.02
C THR A 153 17.32 -3.88 6.35
N GLY A 154 18.49 -4.52 6.57
CA GLY A 154 18.88 -5.77 5.92
C GLY A 154 19.17 -5.59 4.42
N PHE A 155 19.90 -6.53 3.82
CA PHE A 155 20.30 -6.48 2.40
C PHE A 155 20.89 -5.13 1.97
N TYR A 156 21.46 -4.38 2.94
CA TYR A 156 21.85 -2.99 2.82
C TYR A 156 22.81 -2.71 1.65
N ARG A 157 23.70 -3.67 1.30
CA ARG A 157 24.64 -3.51 0.16
C ARG A 157 23.92 -3.41 -1.18
N ASN A 158 22.91 -4.29 -1.39
CA ASN A 158 22.11 -4.27 -2.62
C ASN A 158 21.20 -3.05 -2.65
N LYS A 159 20.62 -2.69 -1.49
CA LYS A 159 19.82 -1.47 -1.34
C LYS A 159 20.64 -0.21 -1.61
N ALA A 160 21.85 -0.10 -1.07
CA ALA A 160 22.76 1.01 -1.38
C ALA A 160 23.07 1.12 -2.87
N THR A 161 23.36 -0.03 -3.52
CA THR A 161 23.55 -0.06 -4.98
C THR A 161 22.32 0.47 -5.73
N SER A 162 21.12 0.01 -5.34
CA SER A 162 19.86 0.48 -5.95
C SER A 162 19.62 1.96 -5.71
N LEU A 163 19.89 2.48 -4.51
CA LEU A 163 19.68 3.90 -4.18
C LEU A 163 20.65 4.82 -4.94
N ILE A 164 21.94 4.47 -5.02
CA ILE A 164 22.93 5.22 -5.80
C ILE A 164 22.55 5.18 -7.29
N GLY A 165 22.22 3.98 -7.81
CA GLY A 165 21.79 3.82 -9.19
C GLY A 165 20.51 4.60 -9.52
N LEU A 166 19.52 4.61 -8.59
CA LEU A 166 18.30 5.42 -8.71
C LEU A 166 18.64 6.91 -8.81
N GLY A 167 19.48 7.41 -7.88
CA GLY A 167 19.91 8.81 -7.87
C GLY A 167 20.58 9.20 -9.19
N THR A 168 21.54 8.41 -9.64
CA THR A 168 22.24 8.61 -10.90
C THR A 168 21.28 8.65 -12.10
N ALA A 169 20.40 7.64 -12.21
CA ALA A 169 19.47 7.57 -13.32
C ALA A 169 18.46 8.71 -13.35
N VAL A 170 17.97 9.16 -12.17
CA VAL A 170 17.05 10.29 -12.08
C VAL A 170 17.73 11.60 -12.45
N VAL A 171 18.99 11.81 -12.05
CA VAL A 171 19.77 12.99 -12.45
C VAL A 171 20.05 13.00 -13.96
N GLU A 172 20.52 11.87 -14.50
CA GLU A 172 20.96 11.80 -15.91
C GLU A 172 19.81 11.80 -16.92
N LYS A 173 18.65 11.20 -16.57
CA LYS A 173 17.56 10.96 -17.52
C LYS A 173 16.32 11.80 -17.28
N HIS A 174 16.19 12.38 -16.08
CA HIS A 174 14.98 13.07 -15.64
C HIS A 174 15.26 14.38 -14.93
N ASP A 175 16.40 15.02 -15.19
CA ASP A 175 16.78 16.34 -14.65
C ASP A 175 16.65 16.45 -13.12
N GLY A 176 16.88 15.34 -12.40
CA GLY A 176 16.80 15.27 -10.94
C GLY A 176 15.38 15.15 -10.37
N VAL A 177 14.34 15.03 -11.22
CA VAL A 177 12.93 14.90 -10.83
C VAL A 177 12.45 13.49 -11.11
N LEU A 178 11.82 12.84 -10.10
CA LEU A 178 11.29 11.49 -10.28
C LEU A 178 10.16 11.51 -11.33
N PRO A 179 10.20 10.63 -12.36
CA PRO A 179 9.14 10.56 -13.36
C PRO A 179 7.82 10.02 -12.76
N HIS A 180 6.70 10.29 -13.43
CA HIS A 180 5.36 9.95 -12.95
C HIS A 180 4.58 9.05 -13.92
N THR A 181 5.26 8.33 -14.80
CA THR A 181 4.65 7.28 -15.61
C THR A 181 5.15 5.90 -15.18
N LEU A 182 4.32 4.87 -15.35
CA LEU A 182 4.67 3.51 -14.98
C LEU A 182 5.93 3.02 -15.70
N ASP A 183 6.00 3.26 -17.02
CA ASP A 183 7.08 2.77 -17.87
C ASP A 183 8.41 3.43 -17.53
N GLU A 184 8.42 4.74 -17.27
CA GLU A 184 9.63 5.45 -16.84
C GLU A 184 10.09 5.00 -15.45
N LEU A 185 9.15 4.82 -14.51
CA LEU A 185 9.49 4.38 -13.15
C LEU A 185 10.09 2.97 -13.13
N VAL A 186 9.53 2.02 -13.87
CA VAL A 186 10.06 0.64 -13.89
C VAL A 186 11.40 0.51 -14.62
N ALA A 187 11.79 1.52 -15.41
CA ALA A 187 13.11 1.59 -16.02
C ALA A 187 14.21 2.08 -15.06
N LEU A 188 13.84 2.55 -13.86
CA LEU A 188 14.78 3.03 -12.85
C LEU A 188 15.31 1.89 -11.97
N PRO A 189 16.60 1.92 -11.60
CA PRO A 189 17.19 0.93 -10.70
C PRO A 189 16.44 0.78 -9.38
N GLY A 190 16.15 -0.46 -8.99
CA GLY A 190 15.48 -0.76 -7.73
C GLY A 190 13.95 -0.54 -7.73
N ILE A 191 13.37 -0.09 -8.83
CA ILE A 191 11.94 0.13 -8.97
C ILE A 191 11.30 -0.94 -9.88
N GLY A 192 10.65 -1.92 -9.26
CA GLY A 192 9.79 -2.86 -9.98
C GLY A 192 8.36 -2.33 -10.12
N ARG A 193 7.51 -3.05 -10.87
CA ARG A 193 6.11 -2.67 -11.12
C ARG A 193 5.31 -2.41 -9.84
N LYS A 194 5.48 -3.25 -8.80
CA LYS A 194 4.85 -3.04 -7.50
C LYS A 194 5.25 -1.70 -6.89
N THR A 195 6.56 -1.41 -6.83
CA THR A 195 7.11 -0.16 -6.30
C THR A 195 6.61 1.04 -7.09
N ALA A 196 6.58 0.96 -8.42
CA ALA A 196 6.07 2.01 -9.29
C ALA A 196 4.58 2.31 -8.98
N ASN A 197 3.73 1.30 -8.82
CA ASN A 197 2.32 1.48 -8.44
C ASN A 197 2.16 2.10 -7.05
N VAL A 198 3.02 1.76 -6.07
CA VAL A 198 3.03 2.41 -4.75
C VAL A 198 3.35 3.91 -4.90
N ILE A 199 4.39 4.26 -5.65
CA ILE A 199 4.81 5.64 -5.87
C ILE A 199 3.72 6.43 -6.59
N LEU A 200 3.20 5.91 -7.70
CA LEU A 200 2.15 6.55 -8.49
C LEU A 200 0.90 6.84 -7.66
N GLY A 201 0.44 5.84 -6.91
CA GLY A 201 -0.80 5.95 -6.14
C GLY A 201 -0.69 6.86 -4.91
N ASN A 202 0.46 6.90 -4.23
CA ASN A 202 0.59 7.59 -2.95
C ASN A 202 1.29 8.95 -3.03
N ALA A 203 2.09 9.19 -4.08
CA ALA A 203 2.82 10.44 -4.21
C ALA A 203 2.36 11.30 -5.41
N PHE A 204 1.67 10.71 -6.38
CA PHE A 204 1.21 11.41 -7.58
C PHE A 204 -0.31 11.36 -7.79
N ASP A 205 -1.06 10.71 -6.91
CA ASP A 205 -2.52 10.48 -7.05
C ASP A 205 -2.91 9.80 -8.38
N ILE A 206 -1.99 9.06 -8.98
CA ILE A 206 -2.22 8.29 -10.20
C ILE A 206 -2.61 6.86 -9.80
N PRO A 207 -3.88 6.45 -9.99
CA PRO A 207 -4.36 5.18 -9.50
C PRO A 207 -3.58 3.99 -10.03
N GLY A 208 -3.03 3.16 -9.12
CA GLY A 208 -2.35 1.91 -9.39
C GLY A 208 -2.76 0.82 -8.41
N ILE A 209 -2.83 -0.42 -8.88
CA ILE A 209 -3.06 -1.57 -8.01
C ILE A 209 -1.71 -2.13 -7.58
N THR A 210 -1.48 -2.12 -6.26
CA THR A 210 -0.29 -2.73 -5.67
C THR A 210 -0.58 -4.20 -5.36
N VAL A 211 -0.01 -5.10 -6.14
CA VAL A 211 -0.12 -6.56 -5.91
C VAL A 211 1.09 -7.02 -5.12
N ASP A 212 0.90 -7.16 -3.81
CA ASP A 212 1.85 -7.85 -2.93
C ASP A 212 1.33 -9.27 -2.62
N THR A 213 2.03 -10.02 -1.79
CA THR A 213 1.65 -11.37 -1.41
C THR A 213 0.33 -11.40 -0.63
N HIS A 214 0.05 -10.42 0.24
CA HIS A 214 -1.24 -10.30 0.92
C HIS A 214 -2.36 -10.05 -0.08
N PHE A 215 -2.18 -9.07 -0.95
CA PHE A 215 -3.16 -8.72 -1.97
C PHE A 215 -3.46 -9.92 -2.89
N GLY A 216 -2.44 -10.50 -3.51
CA GLY A 216 -2.58 -11.64 -4.42
C GLY A 216 -3.24 -12.84 -3.74
N ARG A 217 -2.84 -13.17 -2.51
CA ARG A 217 -3.46 -14.24 -1.72
C ARG A 217 -4.94 -13.99 -1.48
N LEU A 218 -5.31 -12.79 -1.06
CA LEU A 218 -6.69 -12.49 -0.70
C LEU A 218 -7.62 -12.46 -1.90
N VAL A 219 -7.25 -11.80 -3.00
CA VAL A 219 -8.11 -11.71 -4.19
C VAL A 219 -8.34 -13.08 -4.82
N ARG A 220 -7.35 -13.99 -4.78
CA ARG A 220 -7.53 -15.40 -5.17
C ARG A 220 -8.44 -16.14 -4.18
N ARG A 221 -8.20 -15.99 -2.87
CA ARG A 221 -9.02 -16.60 -1.82
C ARG A 221 -10.50 -16.17 -1.90
N TRP A 222 -10.72 -14.92 -2.31
CA TRP A 222 -12.08 -14.38 -2.52
C TRP A 222 -12.68 -14.74 -3.88
N GLY A 223 -11.93 -15.40 -4.76
CA GLY A 223 -12.39 -15.74 -6.10
C GLY A 223 -12.66 -14.51 -6.97
N TRP A 224 -11.88 -13.44 -6.78
CA TRP A 224 -11.91 -12.29 -7.70
C TRP A 224 -11.16 -12.63 -8.98
N THR A 225 -10.09 -13.39 -8.86
CA THR A 225 -9.30 -13.94 -9.96
C THR A 225 -8.76 -15.32 -9.60
N ALA A 226 -8.38 -16.11 -10.62
CA ALA A 226 -7.63 -17.34 -10.47
C ALA A 226 -6.15 -17.17 -10.86
N GLU A 227 -5.77 -15.97 -11.34
CA GLU A 227 -4.41 -15.66 -11.77
C GLU A 227 -3.46 -15.63 -10.56
N ASP A 228 -2.24 -16.06 -10.75
CA ASP A 228 -1.14 -16.06 -9.75
C ASP A 228 -0.01 -15.11 -10.13
N ASP A 229 0.19 -14.84 -11.42
CA ASP A 229 1.10 -13.81 -11.90
C ASP A 229 0.63 -12.41 -11.46
N PRO A 230 1.49 -11.61 -10.80
CA PRO A 230 1.10 -10.31 -10.25
C PRO A 230 0.53 -9.33 -11.27
N VAL A 231 1.05 -9.33 -12.50
CA VAL A 231 0.58 -8.42 -13.56
C VAL A 231 -0.80 -8.86 -14.05
N LYS A 232 -1.02 -10.16 -14.22
CA LYS A 232 -2.34 -10.69 -14.58
C LYS A 232 -3.37 -10.46 -13.46
N VAL A 233 -2.97 -10.60 -12.19
CA VAL A 233 -3.79 -10.26 -11.02
C VAL A 233 -4.18 -8.79 -11.05
N GLU A 234 -3.22 -7.87 -11.27
CA GLU A 234 -3.46 -6.43 -11.40
C GLU A 234 -4.54 -6.14 -12.45
N HIS A 235 -4.38 -6.69 -13.65
CA HIS A 235 -5.33 -6.49 -14.76
C HIS A 235 -6.72 -7.09 -14.45
N ALA A 236 -6.76 -8.31 -13.92
CA ALA A 236 -8.02 -8.98 -13.60
C ALA A 236 -8.81 -8.25 -12.51
N VAL A 237 -8.13 -7.78 -11.47
CA VAL A 237 -8.76 -7.02 -10.39
C VAL A 237 -9.11 -5.60 -10.86
N GLY A 238 -8.25 -4.98 -11.67
CA GLY A 238 -8.50 -3.66 -12.28
C GLY A 238 -9.79 -3.61 -13.10
N ALA A 239 -10.17 -4.74 -13.74
CA ALA A 239 -11.44 -4.84 -14.45
C ALA A 239 -12.68 -4.93 -13.52
N LEU A 240 -12.51 -5.23 -12.23
CA LEU A 240 -13.58 -5.38 -11.24
C LEU A 240 -13.73 -4.17 -10.32
N VAL A 241 -12.64 -3.42 -10.11
CA VAL A 241 -12.56 -2.28 -9.18
C VAL A 241 -12.57 -0.98 -9.96
N PRO A 242 -13.38 0.04 -9.59
CA PRO A 242 -13.31 1.36 -10.22
C PRO A 242 -11.90 1.94 -10.14
N LYS A 243 -11.40 2.49 -11.26
CA LYS A 243 -10.00 2.97 -11.34
C LYS A 243 -9.62 3.95 -10.22
N ARG A 244 -10.51 4.87 -9.86
CA ARG A 244 -10.29 5.85 -8.78
C ARG A 244 -10.04 5.21 -7.42
N ASP A 245 -10.47 3.96 -7.21
CA ASP A 245 -10.39 3.27 -5.92
C ASP A 245 -9.18 2.30 -5.85
N TRP A 246 -8.39 2.15 -6.92
CA TRP A 246 -7.32 1.16 -7.02
C TRP A 246 -6.28 1.26 -5.90
N THR A 247 -5.80 2.46 -5.63
CA THR A 247 -4.77 2.68 -4.58
C THR A 247 -5.32 2.37 -3.20
N ILE A 248 -6.48 2.94 -2.85
CA ILE A 248 -7.07 2.72 -1.51
C ILE A 248 -7.50 1.26 -1.30
N VAL A 249 -8.05 0.61 -2.33
CA VAL A 249 -8.41 -0.82 -2.25
C VAL A 249 -7.18 -1.68 -2.04
N SER A 250 -6.04 -1.34 -2.66
CA SER A 250 -4.78 -2.05 -2.43
C SER A 250 -4.39 -2.01 -0.94
N HIS A 251 -4.42 -0.85 -0.31
CA HIS A 251 -4.13 -0.71 1.13
C HIS A 251 -5.14 -1.46 1.99
N GLN A 252 -6.44 -1.35 1.70
CA GLN A 252 -7.49 -2.03 2.46
C GLN A 252 -7.36 -3.57 2.40
N VAL A 253 -7.04 -4.12 1.24
CA VAL A 253 -6.82 -5.56 1.06
C VAL A 253 -5.55 -6.00 1.81
N ILE A 254 -4.46 -5.24 1.72
CA ILE A 254 -3.21 -5.53 2.44
C ILE A 254 -3.45 -5.49 3.96
N PHE A 255 -4.13 -4.47 4.47
CA PHE A 255 -4.47 -4.36 5.89
C PHE A 255 -5.33 -5.53 6.36
N HIS A 256 -6.34 -5.91 5.55
CA HIS A 256 -7.16 -7.07 5.85
C HIS A 256 -6.33 -8.37 5.90
N GLY A 257 -5.36 -8.50 5.00
CA GLY A 257 -4.43 -9.62 4.97
C GLY A 257 -3.48 -9.70 6.16
N ARG A 258 -3.02 -8.55 6.63
CA ARG A 258 -2.14 -8.43 7.81
C ARG A 258 -2.90 -8.62 9.12
N ARG A 259 -4.12 -8.10 9.22
CA ARG A 259 -4.86 -7.99 10.49
C ARG A 259 -5.87 -9.11 10.74
N VAL A 260 -6.48 -9.67 9.69
CA VAL A 260 -7.63 -10.60 9.80
C VAL A 260 -7.42 -11.88 8.99
N CYS A 261 -7.12 -11.77 7.71
CA CYS A 261 -7.07 -12.91 6.80
C CYS A 261 -5.64 -13.42 6.61
N HIS A 262 -5.07 -14.02 7.68
CA HIS A 262 -3.71 -14.55 7.66
C HIS A 262 -3.55 -15.73 6.70
N ALA A 263 -2.29 -16.03 6.31
CA ALA A 263 -1.99 -17.09 5.35
C ALA A 263 -2.43 -18.48 5.85
N ARG A 264 -2.03 -18.85 7.07
CA ARG A 264 -2.26 -20.19 7.63
C ARG A 264 -3.56 -20.31 8.44
N LYS A 265 -3.89 -19.33 9.28
CA LYS A 265 -5.06 -19.32 10.17
C LYS A 265 -5.84 -18.01 10.03
N PRO A 266 -6.66 -17.83 8.98
CA PRO A 266 -7.49 -16.62 8.86
C PRO A 266 -8.55 -16.58 9.96
N ALA A 267 -8.81 -15.39 10.52
CA ALA A 267 -9.82 -15.16 11.57
C ALA A 267 -11.24 -15.15 10.98
N CYS A 268 -11.71 -16.26 10.40
CA CYS A 268 -12.97 -16.32 9.65
C CYS A 268 -14.20 -15.91 10.49
N GLY A 269 -14.27 -16.30 11.76
CA GLY A 269 -15.37 -15.94 12.68
C GLY A 269 -15.36 -14.50 13.14
N ALA A 270 -14.28 -13.75 12.85
CA ALA A 270 -14.14 -12.31 13.15
C ALA A 270 -13.96 -11.48 11.86
N CYS A 271 -14.35 -12.00 10.70
CA CYS A 271 -14.16 -11.38 9.41
C CYS A 271 -15.44 -10.71 8.91
N THR A 272 -15.41 -9.40 8.64
CA THR A 272 -16.55 -8.64 8.10
C THR A 272 -16.95 -9.10 6.69
N LEU A 273 -16.02 -9.70 5.94
CA LEU A 273 -16.24 -10.19 4.58
C LEU A 273 -16.81 -11.64 4.54
N ALA A 274 -17.07 -12.25 5.68
CA ALA A 274 -17.46 -13.65 5.80
C ALA A 274 -18.62 -14.05 4.88
N ALA A 275 -19.66 -13.21 4.76
CA ALA A 275 -20.86 -13.48 3.98
C ALA A 275 -20.61 -13.62 2.46
N ASP A 276 -19.59 -12.92 1.94
CA ASP A 276 -19.24 -12.89 0.52
C ASP A 276 -17.94 -13.66 0.18
N CYS A 277 -17.35 -14.33 1.20
CA CYS A 277 -16.09 -15.05 1.07
C CYS A 277 -16.31 -16.53 0.72
N PRO A 278 -15.90 -17.02 -0.48
CA PRO A 278 -16.02 -18.44 -0.84
C PRO A 278 -15.08 -19.35 -0.03
N ALA A 279 -14.04 -18.79 0.58
CA ALA A 279 -13.08 -19.49 1.44
C ALA A 279 -13.45 -19.43 2.94
N TYR A 280 -14.66 -18.93 3.29
CA TYR A 280 -15.09 -18.92 4.69
C TYR A 280 -15.05 -20.32 5.29
N GLY A 281 -14.43 -20.45 6.46
CA GLY A 281 -14.24 -21.74 7.14
C GLY A 281 -12.88 -22.38 6.90
N THR A 282 -11.96 -21.73 6.18
CA THR A 282 -10.55 -22.17 6.12
C THR A 282 -9.79 -21.89 7.41
N GLY A 283 -10.32 -21.05 8.29
CA GLY A 283 -9.87 -20.82 9.66
C GLY A 283 -11.02 -20.95 10.65
N PRO A 284 -10.79 -20.70 11.96
CA PRO A 284 -11.81 -20.76 12.99
C PRO A 284 -13.04 -19.91 12.63
N THR A 285 -14.23 -20.51 12.73
CA THR A 285 -15.51 -19.83 12.49
C THR A 285 -16.23 -19.44 13.78
N ASP A 286 -15.79 -19.95 14.90
CA ASP A 286 -16.21 -19.52 16.23
C ASP A 286 -15.68 -18.10 16.50
N PRO A 287 -16.53 -17.13 16.87
CA PRO A 287 -16.11 -15.74 17.04
C PRO A 287 -15.04 -15.54 18.12
N ALA A 288 -15.11 -16.27 19.23
CA ALA A 288 -14.14 -16.13 20.32
C ALA A 288 -12.75 -16.66 19.91
N GLN A 289 -12.71 -17.83 19.26
CA GLN A 289 -11.45 -18.38 18.74
C GLN A 289 -10.86 -17.50 17.63
N ALA A 290 -11.71 -16.95 16.78
CA ALA A 290 -11.27 -16.07 15.69
C ALA A 290 -10.79 -14.71 16.21
N ALA A 291 -11.40 -14.18 17.28
CA ALA A 291 -11.02 -12.91 17.89
C ALA A 291 -9.56 -12.91 18.35
N ALA A 292 -9.07 -14.03 18.91
CA ALA A 292 -7.68 -14.19 19.33
C ALA A 292 -6.67 -14.04 18.17
N LEU A 293 -7.10 -14.28 16.93
CA LEU A 293 -6.26 -14.18 15.73
C LEU A 293 -6.25 -12.78 15.08
N VAL A 294 -7.14 -11.88 15.48
CA VAL A 294 -7.18 -10.51 14.93
C VAL A 294 -6.05 -9.70 15.51
N LYS A 295 -5.27 -9.05 14.63
CA LYS A 295 -4.05 -8.30 14.97
C LYS A 295 -4.14 -6.81 14.66
N GLY A 296 -3.16 -6.06 15.18
CA GLY A 296 -2.92 -4.66 14.88
C GLY A 296 -3.73 -3.66 15.70
N PRO A 297 -3.46 -2.36 15.55
CA PRO A 297 -3.99 -1.30 16.42
C PRO A 297 -5.52 -1.15 16.33
N SER A 298 -6.13 -1.58 15.22
CA SER A 298 -7.58 -1.52 15.02
C SER A 298 -8.34 -2.73 15.57
N ARG A 299 -7.69 -3.67 16.28
CA ARG A 299 -8.28 -4.93 16.75
C ARG A 299 -9.62 -4.74 17.48
N ALA A 300 -9.65 -3.92 18.51
CA ALA A 300 -10.88 -3.66 19.30
C ALA A 300 -12.03 -3.14 18.43
N ARG A 301 -11.74 -2.30 17.43
CA ARG A 301 -12.73 -1.81 16.48
C ARG A 301 -13.22 -2.94 15.56
N LEU A 302 -12.31 -3.75 15.03
CA LEU A 302 -12.64 -4.87 14.14
C LEU A 302 -13.55 -5.89 14.84
N LEU A 303 -13.24 -6.25 16.09
CA LEU A 303 -14.05 -7.16 16.89
C LEU A 303 -15.45 -6.61 17.17
N ARG A 304 -15.58 -5.31 17.49
CA ARG A 304 -16.89 -4.68 17.65
C ARG A 304 -17.76 -4.74 16.38
N LEU A 305 -17.17 -4.58 15.19
CA LEU A 305 -17.92 -4.65 13.93
C LEU A 305 -18.60 -5.99 13.71
N VAL A 306 -18.01 -7.07 14.19
CA VAL A 306 -18.55 -8.44 14.05
C VAL A 306 -19.24 -8.96 15.32
N GLY A 307 -19.31 -8.16 16.39
CA GLY A 307 -19.86 -8.59 17.67
C GLY A 307 -19.06 -9.69 18.35
N ALA A 308 -17.77 -9.80 18.05
CA ALA A 308 -16.88 -10.78 18.70
C ALA A 308 -16.36 -10.24 20.04
N PRO A 309 -16.11 -11.10 21.05
CA PRO A 309 -15.57 -10.66 22.33
C PRO A 309 -14.14 -10.11 22.19
N ASP A 310 -13.84 -9.03 22.92
CA ASP A 310 -12.52 -8.40 22.93
C ASP A 310 -11.66 -8.82 24.13
N ASP A 311 -12.19 -9.69 24.99
CA ASP A 311 -11.55 -10.25 26.18
C ASP A 311 -10.61 -11.44 25.88
N ALA A 312 -10.65 -11.96 24.67
CA ALA A 312 -9.68 -12.96 24.23
C ALA A 312 -8.28 -12.30 24.19
N ALA A 313 -7.37 -12.77 25.06
CA ALA A 313 -5.97 -12.38 24.98
C ALA A 313 -5.45 -12.58 23.55
N PRO A 314 -4.71 -11.60 22.95
CA PRO A 314 -4.10 -11.81 21.66
C PRO A 314 -3.20 -13.06 21.74
N ASP A 315 -3.17 -13.84 20.65
CA ASP A 315 -2.24 -14.96 20.54
C ASP A 315 -0.81 -14.38 20.38
N ASP A 316 -0.16 -14.10 21.51
CA ASP A 316 1.18 -13.51 21.60
C ASP A 316 2.29 -14.47 21.09
N ALA A 317 1.93 -15.66 20.68
CA ALA A 317 2.85 -16.67 20.13
C ALA A 317 3.35 -16.36 18.70
N ALA A 318 2.93 -15.25 18.09
CA ALA A 318 3.56 -14.75 16.89
C ALA A 318 4.09 -13.35 17.17
N PRO A 319 5.41 -13.11 17.08
CA PRO A 319 5.94 -11.76 17.21
C PRO A 319 5.19 -10.84 16.23
N ASP A 320 4.95 -9.59 16.65
CA ASP A 320 4.51 -8.49 15.76
C ASP A 320 5.54 -8.20 14.65
N GLY A 321 6.28 -9.21 14.29
CA GLY A 321 7.07 -9.27 13.10
C GLY A 321 6.14 -9.32 11.92
N ILE A 322 5.84 -8.14 11.34
CA ILE A 322 5.60 -7.99 9.92
C ILE A 322 6.93 -8.36 9.24
N GLY A 323 7.42 -9.56 9.53
CA GLY A 323 8.43 -10.22 8.73
C GLY A 323 7.74 -10.68 7.45
N PRO A 324 8.41 -10.69 6.31
CA PRO A 324 7.88 -11.28 5.11
C PRO A 324 7.36 -12.69 5.46
N ASP A 325 6.13 -12.98 5.07
CA ASP A 325 5.61 -14.35 5.09
C ASP A 325 6.67 -15.20 4.37
N PRO A 326 7.06 -16.40 4.86
CA PRO A 326 7.96 -17.30 4.10
C PRO A 326 7.47 -17.59 2.67
N ALA A 327 6.19 -17.31 2.36
CA ALA A 327 5.67 -17.23 0.99
C ALA A 327 6.09 -15.95 0.25
N ASP A 328 6.75 -15.01 0.90
CA ASP A 328 7.25 -13.75 0.35
C ASP A 328 8.71 -13.86 -0.16
N ASP A 329 9.29 -15.07 -0.21
CA ASP A 329 10.64 -15.26 -0.75
C ASP A 329 10.61 -15.01 -2.27
N PRO A 330 11.20 -13.89 -2.75
CA PRO A 330 11.26 -13.61 -4.19
C PRO A 330 12.04 -14.67 -4.97
N ARG A 331 12.83 -15.55 -4.30
CA ARG A 331 13.47 -16.70 -4.94
C ARG A 331 12.45 -17.74 -5.43
N ALA A 332 11.22 -17.72 -4.89
CA ALA A 332 10.14 -18.56 -5.41
C ALA A 332 9.55 -18.01 -6.73
N LEU A 333 9.83 -16.75 -7.08
CA LEU A 333 9.39 -16.10 -8.32
C LEU A 333 10.49 -16.05 -9.39
N ASP A 334 11.78 -16.14 -9.01
CA ASP A 334 12.93 -16.13 -9.95
C ASP A 334 13.40 -17.54 -10.38
N ALA A 335 12.79 -18.60 -9.91
CA ALA A 335 13.14 -19.97 -10.30
C ALA A 335 12.71 -20.36 -11.74
N GLY A 336 12.31 -19.39 -12.56
CA GLY A 336 11.82 -19.59 -13.94
C GLY A 336 12.66 -18.95 -15.05
N ALA A 337 13.78 -18.28 -14.75
CA ALA A 337 14.66 -17.73 -15.78
C ALA A 337 16.07 -18.29 -15.62
N ASP A 338 16.35 -19.40 -16.30
CA ASP A 338 17.69 -19.96 -16.46
C ASP A 338 18.45 -19.10 -17.51
N PRO A 339 19.55 -18.40 -17.15
CA PRO A 339 20.29 -17.58 -18.11
C PRO A 339 21.28 -18.38 -18.98
N ALA A 340 21.15 -19.70 -19.12
CA ALA A 340 22.11 -20.55 -19.76
C ALA A 340 21.82 -20.89 -21.25
N GLU A 341 20.81 -20.27 -21.89
CA GLU A 341 20.43 -20.63 -23.28
C GLU A 341 20.62 -19.50 -24.32
N ALA A 342 21.55 -18.57 -24.09
CA ALA A 342 21.88 -17.50 -25.05
C ALA A 342 23.36 -17.45 -25.45
N ALA A 343 24.01 -18.59 -25.66
CA ALA A 343 25.37 -18.64 -26.21
C ALA A 343 25.65 -19.95 -26.99
N ALA A 344 24.91 -20.16 -28.08
CA ALA A 344 25.36 -21.05 -29.16
C ALA A 344 24.62 -20.70 -30.44
N ASP A 345 25.39 -20.36 -31.44
CA ASP A 345 25.16 -20.20 -32.86
C ASP A 345 25.22 -18.77 -33.43
N VAL A 346 26.45 -18.40 -33.76
CA VAL A 346 26.71 -17.66 -35.01
C VAL A 346 27.97 -18.28 -35.67
N PRO A 347 27.88 -18.72 -36.93
CA PRO A 347 29.01 -19.23 -37.71
C PRO A 347 30.03 -18.16 -38.09
#